data_20b21557fb4d483a559aee38a540c5e4
#
_entry.id   20b21557fb4d483a559aee38a540c5e4
#
_cell.length_a   1.000
_cell.length_b   1.000
_cell.length_c   1.000
_cell.angle_alpha   90.00
_cell.angle_beta   90.00
_cell.angle_gamma   90.00
#
_symmetry.space_group_name_H-M   'P 1'
#
loop_
_entity.id
_entity.type
_entity.pdbx_description
1 polymer ?
#
loop_
_entity_poly.entity_id
_entity_poly.type
_entity_poly.pdbx_seq_one_letter_code
_entity_poly.pdbx_strand_id
1 'polypeptide(L)'
;MERRVVITGMGIWSCIGTTLDEVRQSLFEGRSGIVFSQERHDAGFRSPICANVPKPELKKVLSRNVRQMMPEEAQYAYMATAQALEQARLSQDYIDSHEVGVIYGNDSVAEATMVAMDKFRQAGSTAACGSG
;
A
#
# COMPACT_ATOMS: atom_id res chain seq x y z
N MET A 1 -26.25 15.37 -23.13
CA MET A 1 -25.39 14.18 -23.39
C MET A 1 -25.11 13.54 -22.04
N GLU A 2 -25.46 12.27 -21.87
CA GLU A 2 -25.02 11.52 -20.68
C GLU A 2 -23.53 11.32 -20.71
N ARG A 3 -22.84 11.70 -19.62
CA ARG A 3 -21.39 11.45 -19.48
C ARG A 3 -21.20 10.01 -19.04
N ARG A 4 -20.48 9.24 -19.86
CA ARG A 4 -20.12 7.86 -19.53
C ARG A 4 -18.80 7.87 -18.73
N VAL A 5 -18.79 7.15 -17.61
CA VAL A 5 -17.58 6.89 -16.82
C VAL A 5 -17.16 5.45 -17.06
N VAL A 6 -15.88 5.22 -17.28
CA VAL A 6 -15.32 3.90 -17.54
C VAL A 6 -14.06 3.68 -16.69
N ILE A 7 -13.80 2.43 -16.31
CA ILE A 7 -12.57 2.00 -15.67
C ILE A 7 -11.58 1.68 -16.79
N THR A 8 -10.44 2.36 -16.82
CA THR A 8 -9.41 2.19 -17.87
C THR A 8 -8.21 1.38 -17.41
N GLY A 9 -7.99 1.28 -16.10
CA GLY A 9 -6.91 0.49 -15.53
C GLY A 9 -7.20 0.09 -14.10
N MET A 10 -6.63 -1.03 -13.68
CA MET A 10 -6.71 -1.57 -12.32
C MET A 10 -5.33 -1.99 -11.86
N GLY A 11 -5.08 -1.88 -10.56
CA GLY A 11 -3.89 -2.40 -9.91
C GLY A 11 -4.22 -2.95 -8.54
N ILE A 12 -3.42 -3.90 -8.08
CA ILE A 12 -3.64 -4.56 -6.81
C ILE A 12 -2.31 -4.95 -6.17
N TRP A 13 -2.27 -4.86 -4.84
CA TRP A 13 -1.18 -5.35 -4.02
C TRP A 13 -1.77 -6.00 -2.77
N SER A 14 -1.69 -7.30 -2.67
CA SER A 14 -2.42 -8.05 -1.63
C SER A 14 -1.64 -9.29 -1.15
N CYS A 15 -2.16 -9.91 -0.10
CA CYS A 15 -1.62 -11.17 0.46
C CYS A 15 -1.84 -12.40 -0.44
N ILE A 16 -2.69 -12.32 -1.46
CA ILE A 16 -2.95 -13.42 -2.41
C ILE A 16 -2.35 -13.18 -3.80
N GLY A 17 -1.63 -12.07 -3.97
CA GLY A 17 -0.92 -11.72 -5.19
C GLY A 17 -0.62 -10.23 -5.27
N THR A 18 0.42 -9.91 -6.01
CA THR A 18 0.91 -8.54 -6.22
C THR A 18 0.63 -8.04 -7.64
N THR A 19 0.01 -8.87 -8.46
CA THR A 19 -0.47 -8.55 -9.81
C THR A 19 -1.90 -9.04 -9.98
N LEU A 20 -2.61 -8.49 -10.96
CA LEU A 20 -3.99 -8.91 -11.28
C LEU A 20 -4.07 -10.40 -11.63
N ASP A 21 -3.09 -10.92 -12.38
CA ASP A 21 -3.08 -12.33 -12.80
C ASP A 21 -2.83 -13.26 -11.61
N GLU A 22 -1.90 -12.93 -10.70
CA GLU A 22 -1.66 -13.70 -9.48
C GLU A 22 -2.91 -13.75 -8.59
N VAL A 23 -3.57 -12.61 -8.40
CA VAL A 23 -4.80 -12.53 -7.60
C VAL A 23 -5.92 -13.32 -8.26
N ARG A 24 -6.11 -13.17 -9.58
CA ARG A 24 -7.08 -13.95 -10.34
C ARG A 24 -6.85 -15.46 -10.18
N GLN A 25 -5.60 -15.92 -10.35
CA GLN A 25 -5.25 -17.31 -10.17
C GLN A 25 -5.54 -17.80 -8.75
N SER A 26 -5.15 -17.00 -7.73
CA SER A 26 -5.40 -17.32 -6.32
C SER A 26 -6.89 -17.48 -6.02
N LEU A 27 -7.73 -16.60 -6.58
CA LEU A 27 -9.19 -16.67 -6.42
C LEU A 27 -9.78 -17.93 -7.09
N PHE A 28 -9.35 -18.26 -8.31
CA PHE A 28 -9.82 -19.47 -9.00
C PHE A 28 -9.39 -20.76 -8.30
N GLU A 29 -8.21 -20.77 -7.70
CA GLU A 29 -7.68 -21.92 -6.96
C GLU A 29 -8.19 -21.98 -5.51
N GLY A 30 -8.92 -20.99 -5.04
CA GLY A 30 -9.37 -20.88 -3.65
C GLY A 30 -8.23 -20.71 -2.65
N ARG A 31 -7.09 -20.13 -3.07
CA ARG A 31 -5.95 -19.86 -2.18
C ARG A 31 -6.27 -18.75 -1.21
N SER A 32 -6.00 -18.99 0.07
CA SER A 32 -6.11 -18.00 1.14
C SER A 32 -4.74 -17.40 1.45
N GLY A 33 -4.69 -16.08 1.64
CA GLY A 33 -3.52 -15.38 2.19
C GLY A 33 -3.52 -15.30 3.72
N ILE A 34 -4.53 -15.86 4.38
CA ILE A 34 -4.65 -15.88 5.84
C ILE A 34 -3.77 -16.97 6.41
N VAL A 35 -2.92 -16.62 7.37
CA VAL A 35 -1.99 -17.51 8.06
C VAL A 35 -2.09 -17.36 9.57
N PHE A 36 -1.67 -18.39 10.31
CA PHE A 36 -1.51 -18.30 11.76
C PHE A 36 -0.27 -17.45 12.08
N SER A 37 -0.40 -16.53 13.03
CA SER A 37 0.68 -15.69 13.53
C SER A 37 1.06 -16.11 14.94
N GLN A 38 2.24 -16.68 15.09
CA GLN A 38 2.78 -17.06 16.41
C GLN A 38 2.96 -15.82 17.30
N GLU A 39 3.43 -14.72 16.73
CA GLU A 39 3.61 -13.45 17.45
C GLU A 39 2.30 -12.96 18.07
N ARG A 40 1.20 -12.96 17.29
CA ARG A 40 -0.13 -12.58 17.80
C ARG A 40 -0.65 -13.54 18.86
N HIS A 41 -0.41 -14.83 18.68
CA HIS A 41 -0.78 -15.85 19.67
C HIS A 41 -0.06 -15.59 21.00
N ASP A 42 1.25 -15.41 20.96
CA ASP A 42 2.08 -15.22 22.16
C ASP A 42 1.79 -13.88 22.85
N ALA A 43 1.36 -12.88 22.10
CA ALA A 43 0.85 -11.60 22.61
C ALA A 43 -0.58 -11.69 23.21
N GLY A 44 -1.23 -12.86 23.17
CA GLY A 44 -2.55 -13.08 23.75
C GLY A 44 -3.73 -12.57 22.92
N PHE A 45 -3.57 -12.36 21.61
CA PHE A 45 -4.68 -12.00 20.74
C PHE A 45 -5.71 -13.11 20.65
N ARG A 46 -7.00 -12.78 20.76
CA ARG A 46 -8.11 -13.75 20.60
C ARG A 46 -8.14 -14.42 19.23
N SER A 47 -7.69 -13.68 18.20
CA SER A 47 -7.60 -14.16 16.82
C SER A 47 -6.15 -14.07 16.36
N PRO A 48 -5.35 -15.14 16.48
CA PRO A 48 -3.95 -15.15 16.10
C PRO A 48 -3.77 -15.45 14.62
N ILE A 49 -4.61 -14.87 13.78
CA ILE A 49 -4.49 -14.97 12.31
C ILE A 49 -4.19 -13.60 11.71
N CYS A 50 -3.45 -13.59 10.64
CA CYS A 50 -3.14 -12.38 9.87
C CYS A 50 -3.00 -12.71 8.39
N ALA A 51 -2.94 -11.68 7.57
CA ALA A 51 -2.57 -11.78 6.17
C ALA A 51 -1.30 -10.96 5.94
N ASN A 52 -0.24 -11.62 5.48
CA ASN A 52 1.03 -10.96 5.21
C ASN A 52 1.06 -10.46 3.77
N VAL A 53 1.04 -9.15 3.60
CA VAL A 53 1.21 -8.52 2.28
C VAL A 53 2.71 -8.35 2.03
N PRO A 54 3.26 -8.78 0.85
CA PRO A 54 4.67 -8.63 0.54
C PRO A 54 5.07 -7.15 0.51
N LYS A 55 6.18 -6.80 1.16
CA LYS A 55 6.71 -5.42 1.12
C LYS A 55 7.24 -5.08 -0.28
N PRO A 56 6.84 -3.93 -0.84
CA PRO A 56 7.31 -3.52 -2.16
C PRO A 56 8.80 -3.15 -2.19
N GLU A 57 9.48 -3.50 -3.28
CA GLU A 57 10.88 -3.12 -3.53
C GLU A 57 10.99 -1.71 -4.15
N LEU A 58 10.68 -0.68 -3.37
CA LEU A 58 10.63 0.72 -3.84
C LEU A 58 12.01 1.38 -4.04
N LYS A 59 13.11 0.72 -3.65
CA LYS A 59 14.48 1.30 -3.77
C LYS A 59 14.86 1.65 -5.20
N LYS A 60 14.30 0.93 -6.17
CA LYS A 60 14.61 1.10 -7.60
C LYS A 60 13.81 2.23 -8.25
N VAL A 61 12.69 2.63 -7.67
CA VAL A 61 11.72 3.56 -8.28
C VAL A 61 11.57 4.86 -7.52
N LEU A 62 11.87 4.87 -6.22
CA LEU A 62 11.71 6.05 -5.38
C LEU A 62 13.00 6.41 -4.63
N SER A 63 13.26 7.70 -4.49
CA SER A 63 14.37 8.23 -3.70
C SER A 63 14.24 7.82 -2.22
N ARG A 64 15.37 7.82 -1.50
CA ARG A 64 15.38 7.49 -0.08
C ARG A 64 14.49 8.42 0.74
N ASN A 65 14.52 9.72 0.42
CA ASN A 65 13.74 10.71 1.18
C ASN A 65 12.23 10.45 1.04
N VAL A 66 11.75 10.19 -0.17
CA VAL A 66 10.33 9.87 -0.42
C VAL A 66 9.94 8.59 0.35
N ARG A 67 10.74 7.52 0.24
CA ARG A 67 10.43 6.24 0.91
C ARG A 67 10.39 6.35 2.44
N GLN A 68 11.24 7.20 3.04
CA GLN A 68 11.25 7.41 4.49
C GLN A 68 10.00 8.13 5.00
N MET A 69 9.30 8.85 4.11
CA MET A 69 8.06 9.58 4.41
C MET A 69 6.80 8.77 4.09
N MET A 70 6.93 7.58 3.49
CA MET A 70 5.81 6.73 3.10
C MET A 70 5.54 5.67 4.17
N PRO A 71 4.41 5.72 4.87
CA PRO A 71 3.96 4.62 5.70
C PRO A 71 3.65 3.38 4.83
N GLU A 72 3.52 2.23 5.46
CA GLU A 72 3.43 0.95 4.75
C GLU A 72 2.24 0.89 3.79
N GLU A 73 1.08 1.36 4.22
CA GLU A 73 -0.13 1.44 3.41
C GLU A 73 0.03 2.34 2.16
N ALA A 74 0.78 3.45 2.28
CA ALA A 74 1.08 4.30 1.14
C ALA A 74 1.99 3.62 0.12
N GLN A 75 2.88 2.72 0.57
CA GLN A 75 3.71 1.92 -0.32
C GLN A 75 2.87 0.94 -1.15
N TYR A 76 1.89 0.29 -0.53
CA TYR A 76 0.96 -0.60 -1.23
C TYR A 76 0.08 0.16 -2.22
N ALA A 77 -0.46 1.30 -1.80
CA ALA A 77 -1.26 2.17 -2.66
C ALA A 77 -0.47 2.67 -3.87
N TYR A 78 0.79 3.06 -3.67
CA TYR A 78 1.68 3.47 -4.75
C TYR A 78 1.85 2.35 -5.79
N MET A 79 2.12 1.12 -5.35
CA MET A 79 2.30 -0.02 -6.27
C MET A 79 1.02 -0.33 -7.05
N ALA A 80 -0.13 -0.36 -6.38
CA ALA A 80 -1.40 -0.59 -7.04
C ALA A 80 -1.74 0.54 -8.03
N THR A 81 -1.48 1.79 -7.66
CA THR A 81 -1.71 2.94 -8.55
C THR A 81 -0.80 2.89 -9.76
N ALA A 82 0.49 2.57 -9.59
CA ALA A 82 1.44 2.44 -10.71
C ALA A 82 0.98 1.38 -11.73
N GLN A 83 0.52 0.21 -11.27
CA GLN A 83 -0.05 -0.82 -12.13
C GLN A 83 -1.30 -0.34 -12.88
N ALA A 84 -2.19 0.39 -12.19
CA ALA A 84 -3.41 0.92 -12.80
C ALA A 84 -3.10 1.94 -13.89
N LEU A 85 -2.14 2.84 -13.67
CA LEU A 85 -1.69 3.83 -14.65
C LEU A 85 -1.03 3.16 -15.86
N GLU A 86 -0.18 2.16 -15.63
CA GLU A 86 0.45 1.38 -16.70
C GLU A 86 -0.59 0.66 -17.56
N GLN A 87 -1.54 -0.04 -16.94
CA GLN A 87 -2.62 -0.72 -17.65
C GLN A 87 -3.50 0.25 -18.43
N ALA A 88 -3.80 1.42 -17.86
CA ALA A 88 -4.54 2.50 -18.51
C ALA A 88 -3.75 3.19 -19.62
N ARG A 89 -2.44 2.95 -19.72
CA ARG A 89 -1.50 3.64 -20.64
C ARG A 89 -1.51 5.15 -20.46
N LEU A 90 -1.67 5.62 -19.23
CA LEU A 90 -1.60 7.04 -18.90
C LEU A 90 -0.13 7.43 -18.68
N SER A 91 0.36 8.33 -19.53
CA SER A 91 1.72 8.88 -19.40
C SER A 91 1.76 10.02 -18.38
N GLN A 92 2.97 10.36 -17.91
CA GLN A 92 3.18 11.56 -17.08
C GLN A 92 2.73 12.83 -17.80
N ASP A 93 3.03 12.95 -19.11
CA ASP A 93 2.61 14.11 -19.92
C ASP A 93 1.08 14.26 -19.96
N TYR A 94 0.34 13.16 -19.98
CA TYR A 94 -1.12 13.19 -19.89
C TYR A 94 -1.57 13.74 -18.53
N ILE A 95 -0.98 13.23 -17.45
CA ILE A 95 -1.31 13.65 -16.08
C ILE A 95 -1.00 15.14 -15.89
N ASP A 96 0.14 15.61 -16.38
CA ASP A 96 0.59 17.01 -16.25
C ASP A 96 -0.25 17.98 -17.09
N SER A 97 -0.87 17.51 -18.19
CA SER A 97 -1.65 18.33 -19.13
C SER A 97 -3.16 18.29 -18.91
N HIS A 98 -3.65 17.42 -18.00
CA HIS A 98 -5.07 17.26 -17.75
C HIS A 98 -5.39 17.42 -16.27
N GLU A 99 -6.63 17.74 -15.95
CA GLU A 99 -7.12 17.76 -14.58
C GLU A 99 -7.33 16.32 -14.11
N VAL A 100 -6.47 15.85 -13.20
CA VAL A 100 -6.50 14.49 -12.63
C VAL A 100 -6.70 14.58 -11.13
N GLY A 101 -7.76 13.95 -10.63
CA GLY A 101 -8.05 13.85 -9.21
C GLY A 101 -7.54 12.52 -8.65
N VAL A 102 -7.10 12.53 -7.38
CA VAL A 102 -6.76 11.33 -6.61
C VAL A 102 -7.72 11.21 -5.43
N ILE A 103 -8.37 10.06 -5.31
CA ILE A 103 -9.19 9.72 -4.15
C ILE A 103 -8.59 8.46 -3.54
N TYR A 104 -8.13 8.57 -2.30
CA TYR A 104 -7.53 7.47 -1.55
C TYR A 104 -8.22 7.31 -0.21
N GLY A 105 -8.56 6.06 0.14
CA GLY A 105 -9.13 5.70 1.43
C GLY A 105 -8.21 4.75 2.18
N ASN A 106 -8.01 5.01 3.47
CA ASN A 106 -7.29 4.14 4.38
C ASN A 106 -8.01 4.04 5.71
N ASP A 107 -8.12 2.83 6.27
CA ASP A 107 -8.85 2.57 7.49
C ASP A 107 -7.98 2.71 8.76
N SER A 108 -6.66 2.52 8.66
CA SER A 108 -5.79 2.44 9.83
C SER A 108 -4.40 3.04 9.60
N VAL A 109 -4.08 4.12 10.29
CA VAL A 109 -2.76 4.77 10.28
C VAL A 109 -2.10 4.79 11.68
N ALA A 110 -2.54 3.94 12.62
CA ALA A 110 -2.04 3.95 13.99
C ALA A 110 -0.55 3.61 14.09
N GLU A 111 -0.03 2.72 13.24
CA GLU A 111 1.37 2.27 13.27
C GLU A 111 2.34 3.43 13.03
N ALA A 112 2.11 4.25 12.01
CA ALA A 112 2.98 5.40 11.72
C ALA A 112 3.06 6.38 12.92
N THR A 113 1.92 6.65 13.55
CA THR A 113 1.85 7.49 14.75
C THR A 113 2.58 6.84 15.92
N MET A 114 2.39 5.55 16.17
CA MET A 114 3.06 4.84 17.26
C MET A 114 4.58 4.82 17.06
N VAL A 115 5.07 4.52 15.86
CA VAL A 115 6.50 4.54 15.53
C VAL A 115 7.09 5.94 15.69
N ALA A 116 6.38 6.98 15.27
CA ALA A 116 6.82 8.36 15.46
C ALA A 116 6.90 8.74 16.95
N MET A 117 5.90 8.35 17.75
CA MET A 117 5.89 8.57 19.20
C MET A 117 7.04 7.85 19.90
N ASP A 118 7.32 6.61 19.53
CA ASP A 118 8.42 5.82 20.12
C ASP A 118 9.78 6.42 19.76
N LYS A 119 9.97 6.83 18.51
CA LYS A 119 11.19 7.57 18.10
C LYS A 119 11.36 8.88 18.85
N PHE A 120 10.27 9.64 19.04
CA PHE A 120 10.30 10.86 19.83
C PHE A 120 10.67 10.59 21.28
N ARG A 121 10.09 9.57 21.91
CA ARG A 121 10.40 9.19 23.30
C ARG A 121 11.87 8.78 23.45
N GLN A 122 12.43 8.06 22.48
CA GLN A 122 13.83 7.60 22.50
C GLN A 122 14.84 8.73 22.25
N ALA A 123 14.54 9.62 21.30
CA ALA A 123 15.48 10.64 20.84
C ALA A 123 15.28 12.01 21.49
N GLY A 124 14.15 12.25 22.18
CA GLY A 124 13.78 13.56 22.72
C GLY A 124 13.60 14.64 21.65
N SER A 125 13.47 14.25 20.37
CA SER A 125 13.41 15.15 19.22
C SER A 125 12.53 14.58 18.11
N THR A 126 11.84 15.46 17.40
CA THR A 126 11.03 15.11 16.22
C THR A 126 11.85 14.94 14.96
N ALA A 127 13.15 15.24 14.95
CA ALA A 127 14.00 15.19 13.75
C ALA A 127 14.06 13.79 13.10
N ALA A 128 13.83 12.73 13.87
CA ALA A 128 13.82 11.34 13.38
C ALA A 128 12.42 10.80 13.07
N CYS A 129 11.36 11.59 13.30
CA CYS A 129 9.98 11.09 13.19
C CYS A 129 9.44 11.05 11.76
N GLY A 130 10.10 11.74 10.81
CA GLY A 130 9.54 11.95 9.48
C GLY A 130 8.37 12.94 9.49
N SER A 131 7.72 13.10 8.35
CA SER A 131 6.57 13.99 8.16
C SER A 131 5.25 13.22 8.04
N GLY A 132 5.23 11.97 8.50
CA GLY A 132 4.04 11.12 8.44
C GLY A 132 2.93 11.54 9.39
#